data_f9ea4da7069c7670fae407c0acfca16e
#
_entry.id   f9ea4da7069c7670fae407c0acfca16e
#
_cell.length_a   1.000
_cell.length_b   1.000
_cell.length_c   1.000
_cell.angle_alpha   90.00
_cell.angle_beta   90.00
_cell.angle_gamma   90.00
#
_symmetry.space_group_name_H-M   'P 1'
#
loop_
_entity.id
_entity.type
_entity.pdbx_description
1 polymer ?
#
loop_
_entity_poly.entity_id
_entity_poly.type
_entity_poly.pdbx_seq_one_letter_code
_entity_poly.pdbx_strand_id
1 'polypeptide(L)'
;VHTAANNIVEAALQHKSQVVIEDLSAIAQGPHHKRPKFRKRSNFARVLNRAQYQKLANALEYKLLAVGLPPPVTVRAAGTSITCNACGYYDKDNRKDQASFVCLNCGHSENADSHAAGNIAAKYLYWRKVGPKVKGKKLKESQRYENWLKTQREV
;
A
#
# COMPACT_ATOMS: atom_id res chain seq x y z
N VAL A 1 10.17 16.46 0.33
CA VAL A 1 8.85 16.15 -0.25
C VAL A 1 8.86 16.47 -1.74
N HIS A 2 9.10 17.71 -2.16
CA HIS A 2 9.00 18.11 -3.56
C HIS A 2 9.99 17.39 -4.48
N THR A 3 11.23 17.16 -4.03
CA THR A 3 12.22 16.36 -4.77
C THR A 3 11.73 14.94 -5.03
N ALA A 4 11.21 14.27 -3.98
CA ALA A 4 10.65 12.93 -4.12
C ALA A 4 9.44 12.92 -5.08
N ALA A 5 8.55 13.92 -4.99
CA ALA A 5 7.42 14.03 -5.91
C ALA A 5 7.89 14.23 -7.37
N ASN A 6 8.92 15.05 -7.62
CA ASN A 6 9.48 15.23 -8.97
C ASN A 6 10.01 13.92 -9.55
N ASN A 7 10.80 13.17 -8.77
CA ASN A 7 11.36 11.91 -9.23
C ASN A 7 10.25 10.89 -9.57
N ILE A 8 9.17 10.85 -8.78
CA ILE A 8 8.02 9.97 -9.04
C ILE A 8 7.28 10.40 -10.32
N VAL A 9 7.08 11.71 -10.52
CA VAL A 9 6.39 12.23 -11.72
C VAL A 9 7.25 11.97 -12.97
N GLU A 10 8.56 12.17 -12.89
CA GLU A 10 9.49 11.87 -13.98
C GLU A 10 9.45 10.38 -14.36
N ALA A 11 9.53 9.49 -13.39
CA ALA A 11 9.40 8.06 -13.61
C ALA A 11 8.03 7.70 -14.21
N ALA A 12 6.94 8.30 -13.74
CA ALA A 12 5.62 8.06 -14.27
C ALA A 12 5.47 8.51 -15.73
N LEU A 13 6.08 9.64 -16.10
CA LEU A 13 6.16 10.12 -17.48
C LEU A 13 6.96 9.17 -18.37
N GLN A 14 8.17 8.81 -17.93
CA GLN A 14 9.09 7.95 -18.67
C GLN A 14 8.46 6.58 -18.98
N HIS A 15 7.78 5.99 -17.99
CA HIS A 15 7.16 4.67 -18.12
C HIS A 15 5.69 4.70 -18.54
N LYS A 16 5.10 5.87 -18.78
CA LYS A 16 3.67 6.05 -19.08
C LYS A 16 2.77 5.32 -18.09
N SER A 17 3.10 5.39 -16.81
CA SER A 17 2.52 4.58 -15.76
C SER A 17 1.61 5.38 -14.83
N GLN A 18 0.60 4.72 -14.25
CA GLN A 18 -0.27 5.27 -13.21
C GLN A 18 0.46 5.25 -11.87
N VAL A 19 0.50 6.38 -11.19
CA VAL A 19 0.99 6.45 -9.81
C VAL A 19 -0.09 5.92 -8.86
N VAL A 20 0.28 4.98 -8.00
CA VAL A 20 -0.61 4.38 -7.00
C VAL A 20 0.00 4.57 -5.61
N ILE A 21 -0.79 5.02 -4.67
CA ILE A 21 -0.37 5.26 -3.28
C ILE A 21 -1.32 4.59 -2.29
N GLU A 22 -0.86 4.38 -1.06
CA GLU A 22 -1.72 3.86 0.00
C GLU A 22 -2.69 4.92 0.53
N ASP A 23 -3.92 4.50 0.86
CA ASP A 23 -4.86 5.30 1.65
C ASP A 23 -4.53 5.14 3.14
N LEU A 24 -3.88 6.13 3.72
CA LEU A 24 -3.57 6.19 5.14
C LEU A 24 -4.64 6.92 5.97
N SER A 25 -5.75 7.34 5.39
CA SER A 25 -6.83 8.05 6.08
C SER A 25 -7.44 7.24 7.23
N ALA A 26 -7.59 5.93 7.03
CA ALA A 26 -8.13 5.01 8.03
C ALA A 26 -7.24 4.84 9.27
N ILE A 27 -5.93 5.04 9.14
CA ILE A 27 -4.98 4.95 10.28
C ILE A 27 -5.23 6.09 11.29
N ALA A 28 -5.86 7.17 10.85
CA ALA A 28 -6.22 8.31 11.68
C ALA A 28 -7.49 8.14 12.50
N GLN A 29 -8.37 7.28 12.03
CA GLN A 29 -9.71 7.07 12.60
C GLN A 29 -9.80 5.78 13.42
N GLY A 30 -8.68 5.12 13.65
CA GLY A 30 -8.64 3.91 14.48
C GLY A 30 -9.32 4.14 15.83
N PRO A 31 -10.08 3.17 16.35
CA PRO A 31 -10.81 3.31 17.59
C PRO A 31 -9.84 3.76 18.70
N HIS A 32 -10.32 4.64 19.57
CA HIS A 32 -9.60 5.07 20.77
C HIS A 32 -9.43 3.89 21.74
N HIS A 33 -8.61 2.89 21.35
CA HIS A 33 -8.20 1.87 22.29
C HIS A 33 -7.49 2.54 23.46
N LYS A 34 -7.98 2.30 24.68
CA LYS A 34 -7.42 2.76 25.94
C LYS A 34 -5.90 2.58 25.90
N ARG A 35 -5.18 3.68 25.79
CA ARG A 35 -3.72 3.70 25.58
C ARG A 35 -3.02 3.30 26.86
N PRO A 36 -2.02 2.42 26.83
CA PRO A 36 -1.09 2.28 27.95
C PRO A 36 -0.41 3.64 28.19
N LYS A 37 -0.38 4.09 29.44
CA LYS A 37 0.10 5.41 29.86
C LYS A 37 1.56 5.77 29.44
N PHE A 38 2.33 4.83 28.91
CA PHE A 38 3.78 4.95 28.65
C PHE A 38 4.20 5.29 27.21
N ARG A 39 3.27 5.56 26.26
CA ARG A 39 3.61 5.78 24.84
C ARG A 39 3.36 7.20 24.30
N LYS A 40 3.76 8.26 25.02
CA LYS A 40 3.60 9.65 24.53
C LYS A 40 4.48 9.99 23.29
N ARG A 41 5.66 9.39 23.14
CA ARG A 41 6.58 9.68 22.01
C ARG A 41 6.11 9.15 20.65
N SER A 42 5.38 8.03 20.63
CA SER A 42 4.96 7.40 19.35
C SER A 42 3.83 8.12 18.61
N ASN A 43 3.10 9.02 19.28
CA ASN A 43 1.99 9.75 18.67
C ASN A 43 2.48 10.94 17.84
N PHE A 44 3.46 11.68 18.32
CA PHE A 44 3.99 12.85 17.61
C PHE A 44 4.67 12.42 16.30
N ALA A 45 5.51 11.38 16.33
CA ALA A 45 6.14 10.85 15.14
C ALA A 45 5.12 10.35 14.11
N ARG A 46 4.03 9.71 14.55
CA ARG A 46 2.94 9.26 13.68
C ARG A 46 2.18 10.43 13.03
N VAL A 47 1.89 11.47 13.79
CA VAL A 47 1.23 12.69 13.28
C VAL A 47 2.13 13.40 12.27
N LEU A 48 3.43 13.51 12.58
CA LEU A 48 4.42 14.14 11.72
C LEU A 48 4.60 13.36 10.39
N ASN A 49 4.77 12.05 10.46
CA ASN A 49 4.90 11.19 9.28
C ASN A 49 3.64 11.26 8.40
N ARG A 50 2.47 11.29 9.00
CA ARG A 50 1.21 11.46 8.29
C ARG A 50 1.10 12.81 7.59
N ALA A 51 1.50 13.91 8.26
CA ALA A 51 1.51 15.24 7.65
C ALA A 51 2.47 15.29 6.45
N GLN A 52 3.63 14.65 6.55
CA GLN A 52 4.60 14.51 5.46
C GLN A 52 4.02 13.70 4.29
N TYR A 53 3.36 12.59 4.59
CA TYR A 53 2.71 11.76 3.56
C TYR A 53 1.60 12.53 2.83
N GLN A 54 0.75 13.25 3.57
CA GLN A 54 -0.31 14.07 2.96
C GLN A 54 0.27 15.18 2.07
N LYS A 55 1.37 15.81 2.49
CA LYS A 55 2.09 16.79 1.67
C LYS A 55 2.64 16.16 0.39
N LEU A 56 3.14 14.92 0.45
CA LEU A 56 3.60 14.19 -0.73
C LEU A 56 2.43 13.85 -1.66
N ALA A 57 1.33 13.34 -1.13
CA ALA A 57 0.14 13.01 -1.91
C ALA A 57 -0.41 14.24 -2.65
N ASN A 58 -0.54 15.37 -1.96
CA ASN A 58 -0.99 16.64 -2.57
C ASN A 58 0.01 17.14 -3.63
N ALA A 59 1.33 17.01 -3.36
CA ALA A 59 2.35 17.41 -4.32
C ALA A 59 2.33 16.54 -5.59
N LEU A 60 2.09 15.24 -5.45
CA LEU A 60 1.93 14.32 -6.58
C LEU A 60 0.69 14.66 -7.42
N GLU A 61 -0.44 14.95 -6.76
CA GLU A 61 -1.68 15.29 -7.45
C GLU A 61 -1.49 16.49 -8.41
N TYR A 62 -1.08 17.64 -7.92
CA TYR A 62 -0.97 18.82 -8.79
C TYR A 62 0.17 18.70 -9.81
N LYS A 63 1.29 18.00 -9.46
CA LYS A 63 2.42 17.85 -10.40
C LYS A 63 2.11 16.88 -11.54
N LEU A 64 1.41 15.77 -11.26
CA LEU A 64 0.95 14.85 -12.31
C LEU A 64 -0.02 15.55 -13.25
N LEU A 65 -0.99 16.28 -12.71
CA LEU A 65 -1.92 17.08 -13.52
C LEU A 65 -1.20 18.12 -14.39
N ALA A 66 -0.20 18.79 -13.84
CA ALA A 66 0.58 19.80 -14.59
C ALA A 66 1.32 19.25 -15.81
N VAL A 67 1.65 17.95 -15.80
CA VAL A 67 2.31 17.27 -16.93
C VAL A 67 1.34 16.43 -17.78
N GLY A 68 0.02 16.56 -17.56
CA GLY A 68 -1.00 15.87 -18.32
C GLY A 68 -1.21 14.40 -17.92
N LEU A 69 -0.68 13.97 -16.78
CA LEU A 69 -0.92 12.63 -16.23
C LEU A 69 -2.12 12.65 -15.26
N PRO A 70 -2.82 11.51 -15.12
CA PRO A 70 -3.90 11.40 -14.15
C PRO A 70 -3.38 11.51 -12.71
N PRO A 71 -4.22 12.00 -11.76
CA PRO A 71 -3.84 12.08 -10.35
C PRO A 71 -3.54 10.71 -9.77
N PRO A 72 -2.82 10.63 -8.63
CA PRO A 72 -2.50 9.35 -8.01
C PRO A 72 -3.77 8.62 -7.57
N VAL A 73 -3.82 7.31 -7.79
CA VAL A 73 -4.90 6.46 -7.30
C VAL A 73 -4.55 5.95 -5.92
N THR A 74 -5.51 5.99 -5.00
CA THR A 74 -5.34 5.46 -3.64
C THR A 74 -5.89 4.05 -3.50
N VAL A 75 -5.14 3.18 -2.83
CA VAL A 75 -5.58 1.83 -2.46
C VAL A 75 -5.49 1.62 -0.96
N ARG A 76 -6.35 0.77 -0.40
CA ARG A 76 -6.33 0.48 1.04
C ARG A 76 -5.02 -0.17 1.46
N ALA A 77 -4.41 0.35 2.53
CA ALA A 77 -3.16 -0.12 3.10
C ALA A 77 -3.25 -1.52 3.77
N ALA A 78 -4.48 -2.02 4.08
CA ALA A 78 -4.65 -3.26 4.82
C ALA A 78 -3.95 -4.46 4.15
N GLY A 79 -2.97 -5.04 4.83
CA GLY A 79 -2.26 -6.26 4.41
C GLY A 79 -1.13 -6.06 3.39
N THR A 80 -0.87 -4.85 2.88
CA THR A 80 0.18 -4.61 1.87
C THR A 80 1.58 -5.00 2.35
N SER A 81 1.86 -4.84 3.64
CA SER A 81 3.17 -5.13 4.23
C SER A 81 3.38 -6.58 4.70
N ILE A 82 2.32 -7.39 4.76
CA ILE A 82 2.35 -8.74 5.37
C ILE A 82 1.79 -9.85 4.48
N THR A 83 1.17 -9.52 3.35
CA THR A 83 0.73 -10.50 2.34
C THR A 83 1.88 -10.79 1.38
N CYS A 84 2.21 -12.03 1.16
CA CYS A 84 3.22 -12.42 0.17
C CYS A 84 2.70 -12.16 -1.26
N ASN A 85 3.38 -11.32 -2.04
CA ASN A 85 3.06 -11.06 -3.43
C ASN A 85 3.36 -12.27 -4.33
N ALA A 86 4.23 -13.16 -3.87
CA ALA A 86 4.60 -14.37 -4.58
C ALA A 86 3.57 -15.50 -4.38
N CYS A 87 2.96 -15.74 -3.20
CA CYS A 87 2.04 -16.86 -2.96
C CYS A 87 0.69 -16.49 -2.36
N GLY A 88 0.45 -15.23 -2.09
CA GLY A 88 -0.78 -14.77 -1.47
C GLY A 88 -0.91 -15.11 0.02
N TYR A 89 0.10 -15.76 0.63
CA TYR A 89 0.05 -16.12 2.04
C TYR A 89 0.08 -14.86 2.92
N TYR A 90 -0.91 -14.75 3.79
CA TYR A 90 -1.10 -13.62 4.68
C TYR A 90 -0.72 -14.01 6.10
N ASP A 91 0.35 -13.42 6.63
CA ASP A 91 0.76 -13.59 8.02
C ASP A 91 1.52 -12.34 8.50
N LYS A 92 1.25 -11.93 9.76
CA LYS A 92 1.95 -10.79 10.39
C LYS A 92 3.45 -11.08 10.59
N ASP A 93 3.81 -12.34 10.76
CA ASP A 93 5.17 -12.78 11.03
C ASP A 93 6.01 -12.92 9.74
N ASN A 94 5.40 -12.73 8.55
CA ASN A 94 6.11 -12.54 7.30
C ASN A 94 6.98 -11.27 7.31
N ARG A 95 6.63 -10.27 8.13
CA ARG A 95 7.41 -9.03 8.32
C ARG A 95 7.82 -8.90 9.79
N LYS A 96 8.99 -9.46 10.13
CA LYS A 96 9.53 -9.42 11.50
C LYS A 96 10.16 -8.09 11.87
N ASP A 97 10.71 -7.38 10.88
CA ASP A 97 11.35 -6.07 11.06
C ASP A 97 10.90 -5.06 9.99
N GLN A 98 11.51 -3.86 10.00
CA GLN A 98 11.15 -2.79 9.04
C GLN A 98 11.80 -2.97 7.67
N ALA A 99 12.90 -3.71 7.57
CA ALA A 99 13.72 -3.79 6.38
C ALA A 99 13.45 -5.04 5.54
N SER A 100 13.09 -6.16 6.19
CA SER A 100 13.01 -7.46 5.54
C SER A 100 11.61 -8.07 5.58
N PHE A 101 11.24 -8.64 4.46
CA PHE A 101 10.07 -9.50 4.29
C PHE A 101 10.53 -10.92 3.97
N VAL A 102 10.00 -11.91 4.68
CA VAL A 102 10.24 -13.33 4.42
C VAL A 102 8.93 -14.10 4.58
N CYS A 103 8.45 -14.69 3.51
CA CYS A 103 7.23 -15.48 3.54
C CYS A 103 7.42 -16.80 4.27
N LEU A 104 6.64 -17.05 5.30
CA LEU A 104 6.68 -18.30 6.08
C LEU A 104 6.16 -19.51 5.29
N ASN A 105 5.38 -19.30 4.24
CA ASN A 105 4.81 -20.37 3.44
C ASN A 105 5.70 -20.80 2.26
N CYS A 106 6.23 -19.85 1.48
CA CYS A 106 6.97 -20.17 0.24
C CYS A 106 8.44 -19.74 0.28
N GLY A 107 8.92 -19.15 1.37
CA GLY A 107 10.31 -18.71 1.51
C GLY A 107 10.67 -17.45 0.69
N HIS A 108 9.74 -16.85 -0.06
CA HIS A 108 10.02 -15.61 -0.81
C HIS A 108 10.55 -14.53 0.13
N SER A 109 11.70 -13.94 -0.23
CA SER A 109 12.37 -12.91 0.56
C SER A 109 12.68 -11.68 -0.28
N GLU A 110 12.41 -10.50 0.26
CA GLU A 110 12.59 -9.23 -0.41
C GLU A 110 12.74 -8.09 0.62
N ASN A 111 13.24 -6.92 0.16
CA ASN A 111 13.15 -5.71 0.98
C ASN A 111 11.68 -5.38 1.27
N ALA A 112 11.36 -5.09 2.54
CA ALA A 112 9.98 -4.94 2.99
C ALA A 112 9.23 -3.77 2.34
N ASP A 113 9.93 -2.69 1.98
CA ASP A 113 9.29 -1.52 1.36
C ASP A 113 9.05 -1.76 -0.14
N SER A 114 9.99 -2.41 -0.85
CA SER A 114 9.80 -2.86 -2.24
C SER A 114 8.65 -3.84 -2.33
N HIS A 115 8.60 -4.80 -1.40
CA HIS A 115 7.52 -5.78 -1.30
C HIS A 115 6.15 -5.11 -1.09
N ALA A 116 6.07 -4.17 -0.17
CA ALA A 116 4.84 -3.42 0.08
C ALA A 116 4.41 -2.60 -1.15
N ALA A 117 5.35 -1.94 -1.84
CA ALA A 117 5.08 -1.20 -3.07
C ALA A 117 4.53 -2.13 -4.18
N GLY A 118 5.10 -3.32 -4.34
CA GLY A 118 4.59 -4.35 -5.26
C GLY A 118 3.15 -4.76 -4.92
N ASN A 119 2.83 -4.92 -3.64
CA ASN A 119 1.47 -5.24 -3.19
C ASN A 119 0.48 -4.07 -3.42
N ILE A 120 0.92 -2.82 -3.30
CA ILE A 120 0.10 -1.64 -3.60
C ILE A 120 -0.26 -1.63 -5.10
N ALA A 121 0.72 -1.83 -5.98
CA ALA A 121 0.51 -1.92 -7.42
C ALA A 121 -0.41 -3.10 -7.79
N ALA A 122 -0.17 -4.29 -7.23
CA ALA A 122 -1.00 -5.47 -7.46
C ALA A 122 -2.46 -5.28 -7.00
N LYS A 123 -2.70 -4.60 -5.89
CA LYS A 123 -4.06 -4.24 -5.45
C LYS A 123 -4.77 -3.32 -6.44
N TYR A 124 -4.08 -2.35 -7.00
CA TYR A 124 -4.64 -1.49 -8.04
C TYR A 124 -5.05 -2.29 -9.28
N LEU A 125 -4.19 -3.20 -9.76
CA LEU A 125 -4.50 -4.07 -10.90
C LEU A 125 -5.68 -5.00 -10.60
N TYR A 126 -5.74 -5.55 -9.39
CA TYR A 126 -6.88 -6.32 -8.92
C TYR A 126 -8.19 -5.52 -8.99
N TRP A 127 -8.19 -4.28 -8.46
CA TRP A 127 -9.36 -3.43 -8.51
C TRP A 127 -9.79 -3.05 -9.92
N ARG A 128 -8.84 -2.80 -10.82
CA ARG A 128 -9.14 -2.54 -12.23
C ARG A 128 -9.81 -3.73 -12.91
N LYS A 129 -9.38 -4.95 -12.58
CA LYS A 129 -9.89 -6.18 -13.21
C LYS A 129 -11.22 -6.65 -12.64
N VAL A 130 -11.41 -6.52 -11.34
CA VAL A 130 -12.57 -7.09 -10.61
C VAL A 130 -13.65 -6.04 -10.34
N GLY A 131 -13.30 -4.76 -10.40
CA GLY A 131 -14.19 -3.64 -10.09
C GLY A 131 -14.49 -3.47 -8.59
N PRO A 132 -15.08 -2.32 -8.19
CA PRO A 132 -15.29 -1.98 -6.77
C PRO A 132 -16.40 -2.78 -6.08
N LYS A 133 -17.20 -3.55 -6.81
CA LYS A 133 -18.38 -4.26 -6.26
C LYS A 133 -18.51 -5.67 -6.84
N VAL A 134 -17.83 -6.62 -6.25
CA VAL A 134 -18.30 -8.01 -6.35
C VAL A 134 -19.42 -8.19 -5.31
N LYS A 135 -20.68 -8.11 -5.74
CA LYS A 135 -21.83 -8.57 -4.94
C LYS A 135 -21.71 -10.08 -4.79
N GLY A 136 -21.33 -10.54 -3.64
CA GLY A 136 -21.23 -11.96 -3.32
C GLY A 136 -20.63 -12.16 -1.95
N LYS A 137 -20.87 -13.30 -1.30
CA LYS A 137 -20.54 -13.65 0.09
C LYS A 137 -19.41 -12.82 0.71
N LYS A 138 -19.62 -12.32 1.92
CA LYS A 138 -18.78 -11.41 2.72
C LYS A 138 -17.34 -11.92 2.99
N LEU A 139 -16.55 -12.18 1.95
CA LEU A 139 -15.12 -12.36 2.13
C LEU A 139 -14.51 -11.01 2.48
N LYS A 140 -13.65 -10.99 3.49
CA LYS A 140 -12.85 -9.80 3.81
C LYS A 140 -12.03 -9.42 2.59
N GLU A 141 -11.77 -8.13 2.40
CA GLU A 141 -11.00 -7.63 1.25
C GLU A 141 -9.63 -8.30 1.10
N SER A 142 -8.94 -8.56 2.23
CA SER A 142 -7.70 -9.32 2.28
C SER A 142 -7.83 -10.71 1.65
N GLN A 143 -8.88 -11.47 2.00
CA GLN A 143 -9.13 -12.81 1.46
C GLN A 143 -9.40 -12.80 -0.05
N ARG A 144 -10.08 -11.77 -0.56
CA ARG A 144 -10.31 -11.62 -2.01
C ARG A 144 -9.02 -11.35 -2.76
N TYR A 145 -8.17 -10.49 -2.20
CA TYR A 145 -6.87 -10.18 -2.76
C TYR A 145 -5.93 -11.38 -2.74
N GLU A 146 -5.88 -12.11 -1.62
CA GLU A 146 -5.12 -13.37 -1.49
C GLU A 146 -5.56 -14.41 -2.53
N ASN A 147 -6.87 -14.61 -2.68
CA ASN A 147 -7.42 -15.55 -3.66
C ASN A 147 -7.05 -15.12 -5.09
N TRP A 148 -7.13 -13.82 -5.38
CA TRP A 148 -6.74 -13.30 -6.70
C TRP A 148 -5.24 -13.52 -6.97
N LEU A 149 -4.36 -13.27 -6.02
CA LEU A 149 -2.92 -13.54 -6.16
C LEU A 149 -2.65 -15.03 -6.47
N LYS A 150 -3.39 -15.94 -5.87
CA LYS A 150 -3.30 -17.39 -6.16
C LYS A 150 -3.69 -17.70 -7.61
N THR A 151 -4.76 -17.10 -8.12
CA THR A 151 -5.22 -17.35 -9.51
C THR A 151 -4.28 -16.78 -10.58
N GLN A 152 -3.41 -15.82 -10.27
CA GLN A 152 -2.41 -15.32 -11.24
C GLN A 152 -1.25 -16.27 -11.47
N ARG A 153 -1.16 -17.37 -10.73
CA ARG A 153 -0.07 -18.37 -10.82
C ARG A 153 -0.44 -19.63 -11.58
N GLU A 154 -1.72 -19.83 -11.79
CA GLU A 154 -2.23 -21.02 -12.52
C GLU A 154 -2.26 -20.78 -14.04
N VAL A 155 -1.67 -19.67 -14.51
CA VAL A 155 -1.46 -19.32 -15.91
C VAL A 155 0.04 -19.19 -16.18
#